data_cb2572133745b43fcb6aa3cd179490d4
#
_entry.id   cb2572133745b43fcb6aa3cd179490d4
#
_cell.length_a   1.000
_cell.length_b   1.000
_cell.length_c   1.000
_cell.angle_alpha   90.00
_cell.angle_beta   90.00
_cell.angle_gamma   90.00
#
_symmetry.space_group_name_H-M   'P 1'
#
loop_
_entity.id
_entity.type
_entity.pdbx_description
1 polymer ?
#
loop_
_entity_poly.entity_id
_entity_poly.type
_entity_poly.pdbx_seq_one_letter_code
_entity_poly.pdbx_strand_id
1 'polypeptide(L)'
;NCLTFHCGGDPFLPDLIRHMTEQQTQKKSCWHQVLEGLLTTFFAYIVQNYGEAVEFFAGDNAQSDRISAVEAYLRRNFSTATLTGTAEHFFLSPSYLSALIKSQTGHTFSSILQRIRMDRAVELLTGTDRKVSWICEQVGYQDTTQFIRTFKKHYGITPHQFRKLKKEEQAALLYC
;
A
#
# COMPACT_ATOMS: atom_id res chain seq x y z
N ASN A 1 -6.11 -19.15 -3.00
CA ASN A 1 -6.62 -18.00 -3.76
C ASN A 1 -6.95 -18.47 -5.16
N CYS A 2 -8.22 -18.48 -5.53
CA CYS A 2 -8.68 -18.88 -6.86
C CYS A 2 -9.16 -17.63 -7.59
N LEU A 3 -8.69 -17.42 -8.81
CA LEU A 3 -9.17 -16.37 -9.72
C LEU A 3 -10.26 -17.02 -10.58
N THR A 4 -11.48 -16.55 -10.45
CA THR A 4 -12.61 -17.03 -11.27
C THR A 4 -13.12 -15.86 -12.13
N PHE A 5 -13.25 -16.05 -13.39
CA PHE A 5 -13.87 -15.11 -14.30
C PHE A 5 -14.77 -15.85 -15.31
N HIS A 6 -15.87 -15.21 -15.69
CA HIS A 6 -16.80 -15.77 -16.66
C HIS A 6 -16.46 -15.28 -18.06
N CYS A 7 -15.93 -16.15 -18.90
CA CYS A 7 -15.55 -15.81 -20.28
C CYS A 7 -16.67 -16.05 -21.32
N GLY A 8 -17.91 -16.27 -20.90
CA GLY A 8 -19.12 -16.14 -21.72
C GLY A 8 -19.10 -16.73 -23.16
N GLY A 9 -18.36 -17.82 -23.38
CA GLY A 9 -18.27 -18.45 -24.73
C GLY A 9 -17.14 -17.90 -25.60
N ASP A 10 -16.18 -17.16 -25.04
CA ASP A 10 -14.97 -16.72 -25.74
C ASP A 10 -14.13 -17.92 -26.18
N PRO A 11 -13.92 -18.16 -27.47
CA PRO A 11 -13.17 -19.31 -27.96
C PRO A 11 -11.65 -19.13 -27.80
N PHE A 12 -11.15 -17.91 -27.63
CA PHE A 12 -9.71 -17.62 -27.63
C PHE A 12 -9.02 -18.11 -26.36
N LEU A 13 -9.63 -17.91 -25.20
CA LEU A 13 -9.03 -18.29 -23.92
C LEU A 13 -8.84 -19.81 -23.76
N PRO A 14 -9.83 -20.68 -24.07
CA PRO A 14 -9.64 -22.13 -24.05
C PRO A 14 -8.53 -22.62 -24.98
N ASP A 15 -8.45 -22.04 -26.19
CA ASP A 15 -7.40 -22.38 -27.15
C ASP A 15 -6.01 -21.99 -26.66
N LEU A 16 -5.89 -20.81 -26.06
CA LEU A 16 -4.65 -20.32 -25.49
C LEU A 16 -4.18 -21.21 -24.33
N ILE A 17 -5.09 -21.59 -23.42
CA ILE A 17 -4.81 -22.53 -22.31
C ILE A 17 -4.37 -23.90 -22.85
N ARG A 18 -5.04 -24.39 -23.90
CA ARG A 18 -4.66 -25.65 -24.54
C ARG A 18 -3.23 -25.59 -25.08
N HIS A 19 -2.88 -24.54 -25.83
CA HIS A 19 -1.51 -24.34 -26.31
C HIS A 19 -0.47 -24.27 -25.21
N MET A 20 -0.77 -23.59 -24.10
CA MET A 20 0.12 -23.53 -22.94
C MET A 20 0.34 -24.93 -22.34
N THR A 21 -0.72 -25.73 -22.23
CA THR A 21 -0.64 -27.10 -21.72
C THR A 21 0.16 -28.01 -22.64
N GLU A 22 -0.03 -27.87 -23.95
CA GLU A 22 0.74 -28.61 -24.98
C GLU A 22 2.23 -28.27 -24.90
N GLN A 23 2.61 -27.01 -24.78
CA GLN A 23 4.02 -26.62 -24.64
C GLN A 23 4.64 -27.22 -23.37
N GLN A 24 3.90 -27.22 -22.25
CA GLN A 24 4.37 -27.76 -20.98
C GLN A 24 4.54 -29.29 -21.03
N THR A 25 3.67 -29.98 -21.76
CA THR A 25 3.72 -31.46 -21.86
C THR A 25 4.74 -31.95 -22.88
N GLN A 26 4.80 -31.31 -24.06
CA GLN A 26 5.67 -31.75 -25.15
C GLN A 26 7.13 -31.30 -25.02
N LYS A 27 7.40 -30.21 -24.33
CA LYS A 27 8.73 -29.64 -24.06
C LYS A 27 9.66 -29.62 -25.28
N LYS A 28 9.14 -29.17 -26.44
CA LYS A 28 9.91 -29.00 -27.68
C LYS A 28 10.99 -27.90 -27.49
N SER A 29 11.88 -27.78 -28.47
CA SER A 29 12.88 -26.73 -28.48
C SER A 29 12.24 -25.34 -28.21
N CYS A 30 12.84 -24.54 -27.36
CA CYS A 30 12.36 -23.18 -26.95
C CYS A 30 10.96 -23.14 -26.29
N TRP A 31 10.49 -24.27 -25.72
CA TRP A 31 9.16 -24.30 -25.08
C TRP A 31 8.95 -23.29 -23.98
N HIS A 32 9.99 -22.94 -23.22
CA HIS A 32 9.94 -21.92 -22.17
C HIS A 32 9.61 -20.54 -22.74
N GLN A 33 10.30 -20.13 -23.81
CA GLN A 33 10.07 -18.84 -24.46
C GLN A 33 8.66 -18.77 -25.08
N VAL A 34 8.20 -19.87 -25.67
CA VAL A 34 6.84 -19.96 -26.22
C VAL A 34 5.81 -19.87 -25.09
N LEU A 35 6.01 -20.58 -23.99
CA LEU A 35 5.12 -20.53 -22.82
C LEU A 35 5.08 -19.14 -22.19
N GLU A 36 6.22 -18.47 -22.07
CA GLU A 36 6.31 -17.10 -21.56
C GLU A 36 5.55 -16.11 -22.45
N GLY A 37 5.67 -16.23 -23.77
CA GLY A 37 4.90 -15.44 -24.73
C GLY A 37 3.38 -15.69 -24.63
N LEU A 38 2.97 -16.97 -24.50
CA LEU A 38 1.58 -17.34 -24.32
C LEU A 38 1.00 -16.83 -23.00
N LEU A 39 1.77 -16.90 -21.91
CA LEU A 39 1.39 -16.33 -20.61
C LEU A 39 1.21 -14.81 -20.68
N THR A 40 2.14 -14.12 -21.33
CA THR A 40 2.05 -12.67 -21.55
C THR A 40 0.79 -12.32 -22.33
N THR A 41 0.51 -13.05 -23.42
CA THR A 41 -0.68 -12.88 -24.24
C THR A 41 -1.95 -13.16 -23.44
N PHE A 42 -1.96 -14.19 -22.61
CA PHE A 42 -3.08 -14.56 -21.74
C PHE A 42 -3.43 -13.43 -20.77
N PHE A 43 -2.45 -12.91 -20.04
CA PHE A 43 -2.69 -11.81 -19.08
C PHE A 43 -3.07 -10.51 -19.81
N ALA A 44 -2.42 -10.16 -20.90
CA ALA A 44 -2.77 -8.98 -21.69
C ALA A 44 -4.21 -9.06 -22.21
N TYR A 45 -4.62 -10.22 -22.72
CA TYR A 45 -5.97 -10.46 -23.23
C TYR A 45 -7.03 -10.36 -22.12
N ILE A 46 -6.76 -10.94 -20.94
CA ILE A 46 -7.66 -10.83 -19.78
C ILE A 46 -7.81 -9.38 -19.36
N VAL A 47 -6.73 -8.65 -19.23
CA VAL A 47 -6.78 -7.22 -18.82
C VAL A 47 -7.54 -6.38 -19.86
N GLN A 48 -7.34 -6.67 -21.15
CA GLN A 48 -7.98 -5.91 -22.23
C GLN A 48 -9.49 -6.18 -22.34
N ASN A 49 -9.92 -7.43 -22.22
CA ASN A 49 -11.29 -7.83 -22.53
C ASN A 49 -12.16 -8.09 -21.29
N TYR A 50 -11.53 -8.37 -20.15
CA TYR A 50 -12.20 -8.75 -18.90
C TYR A 50 -11.74 -7.95 -17.70
N GLY A 51 -11.00 -6.85 -17.90
CA GLY A 51 -10.43 -6.05 -16.81
C GLY A 51 -11.47 -5.49 -15.83
N GLU A 52 -12.69 -5.22 -16.29
CA GLU A 52 -13.82 -4.80 -15.45
C GLU A 52 -14.59 -5.99 -14.85
N ALA A 53 -14.49 -7.18 -15.46
CA ALA A 53 -15.16 -8.41 -15.03
C ALA A 53 -14.27 -9.33 -14.20
N VAL A 54 -13.00 -8.97 -14.00
CA VAL A 54 -12.12 -9.64 -13.04
C VAL A 54 -12.54 -9.20 -11.64
N GLU A 55 -13.64 -9.73 -11.17
CA GLU A 55 -13.94 -9.72 -9.75
C GLU A 55 -12.87 -10.57 -9.06
N PHE A 56 -11.96 -9.91 -8.40
CA PHE A 56 -11.14 -10.59 -7.41
C PHE A 56 -12.08 -11.07 -6.30
N PHE A 57 -12.54 -12.31 -6.40
CA PHE A 57 -13.08 -13.03 -5.25
C PHE A 57 -11.93 -13.35 -4.27
N ALA A 58 -11.27 -12.31 -3.83
CA ALA A 58 -10.79 -12.27 -2.49
C ALA A 58 -12.05 -12.00 -1.68
N GLY A 59 -12.57 -12.99 -0.96
CA GLY A 59 -13.64 -12.73 -0.01
C GLY A 59 -13.30 -11.49 0.82
N ASP A 60 -14.28 -10.83 1.41
CA ASP A 60 -14.12 -9.57 2.17
C ASP A 60 -12.89 -9.56 3.10
N ASN A 61 -12.44 -10.72 3.57
CA ASN A 61 -11.23 -10.92 4.34
C ASN A 61 -9.93 -10.62 3.57
N ALA A 62 -9.82 -10.93 2.28
CA ALA A 62 -8.54 -10.78 1.58
C ALA A 62 -8.24 -9.31 1.18
N GLN A 63 -9.25 -8.47 1.00
CA GLN A 63 -9.04 -7.02 0.83
C GLN A 63 -8.67 -6.37 2.17
N SER A 64 -9.31 -6.80 3.25
CA SER A 64 -8.96 -6.41 4.62
C SER A 64 -7.54 -6.83 4.98
N ASP A 65 -7.14 -8.06 4.62
CA ASP A 65 -5.79 -8.58 4.85
C ASP A 65 -4.73 -7.80 4.06
N ARG A 66 -5.05 -7.40 2.82
CA ARG A 66 -4.17 -6.55 2.00
C ARG A 66 -3.98 -5.16 2.60
N ILE A 67 -5.05 -4.52 3.06
CA ILE A 67 -4.94 -3.21 3.71
C ILE A 67 -4.15 -3.31 5.01
N SER A 68 -4.39 -4.33 5.82
CA SER A 68 -3.61 -4.61 7.03
C SER A 68 -2.12 -4.79 6.73
N ALA A 69 -1.79 -5.51 5.65
CA ALA A 69 -0.41 -5.67 5.19
C ALA A 69 0.22 -4.34 4.73
N VAL A 70 -0.54 -3.52 3.99
CA VAL A 70 -0.10 -2.18 3.57
C VAL A 70 0.15 -1.29 4.78
N GLU A 71 -0.77 -1.25 5.75
CA GLU A 71 -0.58 -0.47 6.98
C GLU A 71 0.63 -0.95 7.78
N ALA A 72 0.82 -2.26 7.92
CA ALA A 72 1.99 -2.83 8.58
C ALA A 72 3.30 -2.45 7.87
N TYR A 73 3.30 -2.46 6.52
CA TYR A 73 4.44 -1.99 5.73
C TYR A 73 4.72 -0.49 5.96
N LEU A 74 3.69 0.35 5.95
CA LEU A 74 3.82 1.79 6.21
C LEU A 74 4.35 2.08 7.61
N ARG A 75 3.90 1.33 8.63
CA ARG A 75 4.40 1.46 10.00
C ARG A 75 5.88 1.08 10.14
N ARG A 76 6.39 0.18 9.31
CA ARG A 76 7.82 -0.21 9.29
C ARG A 76 8.69 0.75 8.50
N ASN A 77 8.13 1.33 7.42
CA ASN A 77 8.87 2.12 6.43
C ASN A 77 8.44 3.60 6.39
N PHE A 78 7.77 4.10 7.44
CA PHE A 78 7.09 5.40 7.45
C PHE A 78 7.99 6.58 7.04
N SER A 79 9.29 6.53 7.36
CA SER A 79 10.22 7.64 7.07
C SER A 79 10.47 7.82 5.57
N THR A 80 10.52 6.72 4.80
CA THR A 80 10.87 6.71 3.38
C THR A 80 9.72 6.30 2.45
N ALA A 81 8.61 5.83 2.99
CA ALA A 81 7.49 5.33 2.20
C ALA A 81 6.91 6.40 1.27
N THR A 82 6.69 6.00 0.01
CA THR A 82 5.98 6.76 -1.02
C THR A 82 4.86 5.92 -1.59
N LEU A 83 3.84 6.54 -2.20
CA LEU A 83 2.76 5.80 -2.84
C LEU A 83 3.30 4.85 -3.93
N THR A 84 4.21 5.35 -4.77
CA THR A 84 4.83 4.57 -5.86
C THR A 84 5.62 3.39 -5.31
N GLY A 85 6.56 3.63 -4.38
CA GLY A 85 7.38 2.57 -3.81
C GLY A 85 6.56 1.54 -3.01
N THR A 86 5.47 1.97 -2.36
CA THR A 86 4.55 1.03 -1.69
C THR A 86 3.79 0.20 -2.72
N ALA A 87 3.31 0.80 -3.80
CA ALA A 87 2.61 0.09 -4.87
C ALA A 87 3.52 -0.95 -5.54
N GLU A 88 4.76 -0.58 -5.85
CA GLU A 88 5.78 -1.50 -6.38
C GLU A 88 6.03 -2.69 -5.44
N HIS A 89 6.16 -2.43 -4.14
CA HIS A 89 6.37 -3.49 -3.14
C HIS A 89 5.23 -4.52 -3.11
N PHE A 90 4.00 -4.08 -3.35
CA PHE A 90 2.82 -4.95 -3.38
C PHE A 90 2.43 -5.41 -4.80
N PHE A 91 3.25 -5.14 -5.81
CA PHE A 91 2.98 -5.46 -7.23
C PHE A 91 1.65 -4.85 -7.72
N LEU A 92 1.34 -3.62 -7.30
CA LEU A 92 0.14 -2.88 -7.64
C LEU A 92 0.49 -1.61 -8.43
N SER A 93 -0.46 -1.09 -9.21
CA SER A 93 -0.31 0.27 -9.72
C SER A 93 -0.57 1.30 -8.61
N PRO A 94 0.10 2.49 -8.64
CA PRO A 94 -0.17 3.55 -7.67
C PRO A 94 -1.64 4.00 -7.63
N SER A 95 -2.28 4.05 -8.80
CA SER A 95 -3.70 4.41 -8.91
C SER A 95 -4.60 3.39 -8.22
N TYR A 96 -4.36 2.09 -8.45
CA TYR A 96 -5.13 1.03 -7.81
C TYR A 96 -4.90 1.01 -6.28
N LEU A 97 -3.66 1.11 -5.81
CA LEU A 97 -3.36 1.17 -4.38
C LEU A 97 -4.05 2.36 -3.71
N SER A 98 -4.03 3.54 -4.35
CA SER A 98 -4.70 4.74 -3.84
C SER A 98 -6.22 4.56 -3.74
N ALA A 99 -6.85 3.99 -4.78
CA ALA A 99 -8.27 3.69 -4.79
C ALA A 99 -8.64 2.63 -3.72
N LEU A 100 -7.86 1.55 -3.61
CA LEU A 100 -8.05 0.49 -2.64
C LEU A 100 -7.99 1.02 -1.19
N ILE A 101 -6.97 1.82 -0.86
CA ILE A 101 -6.85 2.44 0.46
C ILE A 101 -8.06 3.33 0.74
N LYS A 102 -8.44 4.19 -0.22
CA LYS A 102 -9.55 5.12 -0.06
C LYS A 102 -10.89 4.40 0.14
N SER A 103 -11.15 3.34 -0.63
CA SER A 103 -12.40 2.57 -0.52
C SER A 103 -12.52 1.80 0.80
N GLN A 104 -11.41 1.24 1.30
CA GLN A 104 -11.43 0.39 2.49
C GLN A 104 -11.29 1.19 3.80
N THR A 105 -10.56 2.31 3.79
CA THR A 105 -10.29 3.07 5.02
C THR A 105 -11.00 4.41 5.09
N GLY A 106 -11.58 4.90 3.98
CA GLY A 106 -12.08 6.26 3.85
C GLY A 106 -10.99 7.34 3.77
N HIS A 107 -9.71 6.98 3.96
CA HIS A 107 -8.58 7.90 4.03
C HIS A 107 -7.69 7.81 2.78
N THR A 108 -6.94 8.88 2.50
CA THR A 108 -5.91 8.83 1.45
C THR A 108 -4.63 8.20 1.97
N PHE A 109 -3.80 7.66 1.06
CA PHE A 109 -2.45 7.17 1.39
C PHE A 109 -1.65 8.21 2.20
N SER A 110 -1.65 9.46 1.71
CA SER A 110 -0.91 10.55 2.36
C SER A 110 -1.42 10.84 3.78
N SER A 111 -2.74 10.76 4.02
CA SER A 111 -3.29 11.00 5.35
C SER A 111 -2.96 9.87 6.34
N ILE A 112 -2.96 8.61 5.87
CA ILE A 112 -2.54 7.46 6.68
C ILE A 112 -1.06 7.58 7.04
N LEU A 113 -0.20 7.83 6.05
CA LEU A 113 1.23 7.97 6.27
C LEU A 113 1.54 9.15 7.21
N GLN A 114 0.84 10.29 7.04
CA GLN A 114 0.98 11.44 7.91
C GLN A 114 0.62 11.09 9.36
N ARG A 115 -0.49 10.38 9.58
CA ARG A 115 -0.89 9.91 10.93
C ARG A 115 0.19 9.03 11.56
N ILE A 116 0.69 8.03 10.83
CA ILE A 116 1.75 7.14 11.31
C ILE A 116 3.01 7.93 11.70
N ARG A 117 3.40 8.93 10.89
CA ARG A 117 4.54 9.80 11.17
C ARG A 117 4.33 10.67 12.42
N MET A 118 3.10 11.17 12.63
CA MET A 118 2.75 11.96 13.80
C MET A 118 2.74 11.10 15.07
N ASP A 119 2.17 9.90 15.03
CA ASP A 119 2.20 8.94 16.14
C ASP A 119 3.66 8.62 16.53
N ARG A 120 4.51 8.37 15.53
CA ARG A 120 5.94 8.13 15.79
C ARG A 120 6.67 9.35 16.33
N ALA A 121 6.31 10.55 15.90
CA ALA A 121 6.86 11.79 16.45
C ALA A 121 6.53 11.94 17.94
N VAL A 122 5.32 11.60 18.36
CA VAL A 122 4.91 11.60 19.77
C VAL A 122 5.76 10.63 20.58
N GLU A 123 5.94 9.40 20.11
CA GLU A 123 6.78 8.41 20.81
C GLU A 123 8.22 8.94 20.99
N LEU A 124 8.79 9.59 19.99
CA LEU A 124 10.14 10.17 20.07
C LEU A 124 10.19 11.41 20.98
N LEU A 125 9.13 12.23 20.99
CA LEU A 125 9.03 13.41 21.86
C LEU A 125 8.91 13.03 23.34
N THR A 126 8.23 11.92 23.65
CA THR A 126 8.03 11.42 25.00
C THR A 126 9.19 10.54 25.49
N GLY A 127 9.77 9.77 24.59
CA GLY A 127 10.81 8.78 24.91
C GLY A 127 12.25 9.32 24.83
N THR A 128 12.46 10.53 24.32
CA THR A 128 13.83 11.08 24.12
C THR A 128 13.90 12.58 24.32
N ASP A 129 15.09 13.06 24.70
CA ASP A 129 15.41 14.50 24.80
C ASP A 129 16.01 15.07 23.50
N ARG A 130 15.90 14.34 22.38
CA ARG A 130 16.45 14.77 21.09
C ARG A 130 15.78 16.05 20.60
N LYS A 131 16.54 16.88 19.85
CA LYS A 131 16.02 18.11 19.25
C LYS A 131 14.84 17.81 18.31
N VAL A 132 13.90 18.74 18.24
CA VAL A 132 12.72 18.64 17.35
C VAL A 132 13.15 18.48 15.88
N SER A 133 14.25 19.12 15.45
CA SER A 133 14.80 18.96 14.10
C SER A 133 15.24 17.52 13.84
N TRP A 134 15.88 16.87 14.79
CA TRP A 134 16.26 15.45 14.66
C TRP A 134 15.01 14.55 14.55
N ILE A 135 13.99 14.79 15.38
CA ILE A 135 12.73 14.03 15.31
C ILE A 135 12.06 14.22 13.93
N CYS A 136 12.05 15.45 13.42
CA CYS A 136 11.54 15.78 12.10
C CYS A 136 12.17 14.88 11.01
N GLU A 137 13.50 14.76 11.00
CA GLU A 137 14.24 13.90 10.07
C GLU A 137 13.90 12.42 10.25
N GLN A 138 13.85 11.93 11.51
CA GLN A 138 13.54 10.53 11.83
C GLN A 138 12.15 10.11 11.35
N VAL A 139 11.18 11.02 11.39
CA VAL A 139 9.81 10.72 10.92
C VAL A 139 9.59 11.01 9.44
N GLY A 140 10.67 11.31 8.69
CA GLY A 140 10.63 11.44 7.24
C GLY A 140 10.16 12.79 6.71
N TYR A 141 10.33 13.88 7.49
CA TYR A 141 10.15 15.25 7.02
C TYR A 141 11.50 15.89 6.73
N GLN A 142 11.62 16.54 5.58
CA GLN A 142 12.83 17.28 5.19
C GLN A 142 12.81 18.72 5.72
N ASP A 143 11.63 19.28 5.97
CA ASP A 143 11.44 20.66 6.45
C ASP A 143 10.81 20.65 7.84
N THR A 144 11.57 21.19 8.78
CA THR A 144 11.14 21.32 10.21
C THR A 144 9.93 22.26 10.36
N THR A 145 9.81 23.27 9.52
CA THR A 145 8.67 24.23 9.57
C THR A 145 7.38 23.50 9.15
N GLN A 146 7.46 22.71 8.08
CA GLN A 146 6.35 21.88 7.63
C GLN A 146 5.96 20.83 8.70
N PHE A 147 6.94 20.18 9.31
CA PHE A 147 6.70 19.23 10.39
C PHE A 147 5.97 19.87 11.57
N ILE A 148 6.46 21.02 12.08
CA ILE A 148 5.86 21.73 13.21
C ILE A 148 4.41 22.15 12.89
N ARG A 149 4.17 22.67 11.68
CA ARG A 149 2.82 23.04 11.22
C ARG A 149 1.88 21.84 11.17
N THR A 150 2.36 20.72 10.64
CA THR A 150 1.60 19.47 10.53
C THR A 150 1.27 18.90 11.90
N PHE A 151 2.24 18.86 12.80
CA PHE A 151 2.07 18.41 14.18
C PHE A 151 1.04 19.28 14.93
N LYS A 152 1.17 20.62 14.82
CA LYS A 152 0.21 21.55 15.41
C LYS A 152 -1.20 21.38 14.84
N LYS A 153 -1.33 21.11 13.52
CA LYS A 153 -2.63 20.85 12.89
C LYS A 153 -3.27 19.57 13.46
N HIS A 154 -2.45 18.56 13.79
CA HIS A 154 -2.92 17.25 14.24
C HIS A 154 -3.27 17.22 15.73
N TYR A 155 -2.44 17.86 16.58
CA TYR A 155 -2.58 17.83 18.04
C TYR A 155 -2.95 19.17 18.68
N GLY A 156 -3.17 20.22 17.89
CA GLY A 156 -3.53 21.55 18.40
C GLY A 156 -2.36 22.38 18.95
N ILE A 157 -1.25 21.75 19.31
CA ILE A 157 -0.06 22.40 19.91
C ILE A 157 1.22 22.04 19.17
N THR A 158 2.29 22.83 19.35
CA THR A 158 3.59 22.54 18.73
C THR A 158 4.32 21.39 19.44
N PRO A 159 5.27 20.69 18.73
CA PRO A 159 6.09 19.64 19.35
C PRO A 159 6.83 20.11 20.61
N HIS A 160 7.27 21.36 20.63
CA HIS A 160 7.95 21.96 21.78
C HIS A 160 7.02 22.14 22.98
N GLN A 161 5.78 22.57 22.73
CA GLN A 161 4.75 22.70 23.77
C GLN A 161 4.35 21.30 24.27
N PHE A 162 4.14 20.34 23.37
CA PHE A 162 3.80 18.96 23.71
C PHE A 162 4.83 18.34 24.68
N ARG A 163 6.13 18.52 24.41
CA ARG A 163 7.20 18.01 25.29
C ARG A 163 7.17 18.56 26.69
N LYS A 164 6.67 19.81 26.88
CA LYS A 164 6.60 20.46 28.18
C LYS A 164 5.38 20.06 29.03
N LEU A 165 4.42 19.38 28.41
CA LEU A 165 3.23 18.90 29.12
C LEU A 165 3.59 17.76 30.08
N LYS A 166 2.83 17.63 31.18
CA LYS A 166 2.88 16.47 32.05
C LYS A 166 2.36 15.22 31.32
N LYS A 167 2.75 14.04 31.79
CA LYS A 167 2.36 12.76 31.13
C LYS A 167 0.84 12.59 31.04
N GLU A 168 0.10 13.04 32.01
CA GLU A 168 -1.37 13.00 32.06
C GLU A 168 -1.99 13.89 30.96
N GLU A 169 -1.43 15.09 30.77
CA GLU A 169 -1.86 16.05 29.75
C GLU A 169 -1.50 15.59 28.34
N GLN A 170 -0.32 14.96 28.19
CA GLN A 170 0.10 14.34 26.93
C GLN A 170 -0.87 13.20 26.53
N ALA A 171 -1.22 12.34 27.50
CA ALA A 171 -2.18 11.27 27.28
C ALA A 171 -3.57 11.80 26.87
N ALA A 172 -4.06 12.84 27.53
CA ALA A 172 -5.36 13.43 27.20
C ALA A 172 -5.44 13.94 25.75
N LEU A 173 -4.35 14.49 25.21
CA LEU A 173 -4.30 14.97 23.81
C LEU A 173 -4.25 13.85 22.76
N LEU A 174 -3.82 12.65 23.15
CA LEU A 174 -3.70 11.51 22.24
C LEU A 174 -5.01 10.70 22.08
N TYR A 175 -5.94 10.86 23.01
CA TYR A 175 -7.22 10.14 23.06
C TYR A 175 -8.43 11.04 22.73
N CYS A 176 -8.22 12.32 22.35
CA CYS A 176 -9.23 13.20 21.77
C CYS A 176 -9.23 13.14 20.26
#